data_7b78808d4c15863180bec9d334f45ff3
#
_entry.id   7b78808d4c15863180bec9d334f45ff3
#
_cell.length_a   1.000
_cell.length_b   1.000
_cell.length_c   1.000
_cell.angle_alpha   90.00
_cell.angle_beta   90.00
_cell.angle_gamma   90.00
#
_symmetry.space_group_name_H-M   'P 1'
#
loop_
_entity.id
_entity.type
_entity.pdbx_description
1 polymer ?
#
loop_
_entity_poly.entity_id
_entity_poly.type
_entity_poly.pdbx_seq_one_letter_code
_entity_poly.pdbx_strand_id
1 'polypeptide(L)'
;MDLNGKRILIVDDEDDLCEILQYNLSNEGYQTEIAHSAEEALKRPLGNLDLVLLDVMMGPMSGFKFADKLRKGLKLDIPVIFLSAKDTENDILTGFSLGADDYISKPFSVNELIARVKAVLKRSYTDKVNNKSILQFNGIDLDIVRKRLIINDERVELTKKEYEILRVLLENQGKVFSREDLLMRIWGQDVIVTERTVDVNITRLRTKLGQFGSCLKNKTGYGYFFEF
;
A
#
# COMPACT_ATOMS: atom_id res chain seq x y z
N MET A 1 13.88 6.49 3.43
CA MET A 1 13.19 5.55 2.55
C MET A 1 13.86 5.66 1.20
N ASP A 2 14.45 4.58 0.73
CA ASP A 2 15.15 4.56 -0.55
C ASP A 2 14.14 4.27 -1.67
N LEU A 3 13.97 5.20 -2.60
CA LEU A 3 13.14 5.07 -3.79
C LEU A 3 13.97 4.73 -5.03
N ASN A 4 15.29 4.51 -4.86
CA ASN A 4 16.19 4.14 -5.95
C ASN A 4 15.78 2.80 -6.57
N GLY A 5 15.94 2.71 -7.89
CA GLY A 5 15.62 1.51 -8.65
C GLY A 5 14.12 1.27 -8.90
N LYS A 6 13.22 2.19 -8.50
CA LYS A 6 11.81 2.13 -8.85
C LYS A 6 11.62 2.26 -10.35
N ARG A 7 10.72 1.42 -10.92
CA ARG A 7 10.49 1.33 -12.35
C ARG A 7 9.33 2.21 -12.78
N ILE A 8 9.60 3.18 -13.63
CA ILE A 8 8.63 4.16 -14.14
C ILE A 8 8.49 3.97 -15.65
N LEU A 9 7.26 3.77 -16.13
CA LEU A 9 6.94 3.80 -17.54
C LEU A 9 6.45 5.20 -17.92
N ILE A 10 7.06 5.79 -18.94
CA ILE A 10 6.64 7.06 -19.54
C ILE A 10 5.88 6.68 -20.83
N VAL A 11 4.64 7.13 -20.94
CA VAL A 11 3.78 6.87 -22.10
C VAL A 11 3.33 8.20 -22.65
N ASP A 12 3.97 8.64 -23.72
CA ASP A 12 3.73 9.94 -24.36
C ASP A 12 4.19 9.85 -25.82
N ASP A 13 3.51 10.47 -26.77
CA ASP A 13 3.87 10.46 -28.19
C ASP A 13 4.83 11.60 -28.59
N GLU A 14 5.19 12.47 -27.64
CA GLU A 14 6.17 13.53 -27.79
C GLU A 14 7.58 13.01 -27.45
N ASP A 15 8.41 12.69 -28.47
CA ASP A 15 9.75 12.13 -28.28
C ASP A 15 10.63 13.01 -27.37
N ASP A 16 10.69 14.33 -27.66
CA ASP A 16 11.51 15.28 -26.90
C ASP A 16 11.12 15.31 -25.41
N LEU A 17 9.83 15.26 -25.11
CA LEU A 17 9.34 15.23 -23.72
C LEU A 17 9.74 13.92 -23.04
N CYS A 18 9.60 12.79 -23.72
CA CYS A 18 10.01 11.48 -23.22
C CYS A 18 11.49 11.46 -22.86
N GLU A 19 12.38 11.98 -23.73
CA GLU A 19 13.81 12.04 -23.47
C GLU A 19 14.15 12.93 -22.26
N ILE A 20 13.53 14.11 -22.16
CA ILE A 20 13.71 15.02 -21.03
C ILE A 20 13.28 14.35 -19.72
N LEU A 21 12.12 13.70 -19.71
CA LEU A 21 11.61 13.00 -18.51
C LEU A 21 12.49 11.82 -18.15
N GLN A 22 12.89 11.00 -19.11
CA GLN A 22 13.78 9.87 -18.91
C GLN A 22 15.10 10.31 -18.27
N TYR A 23 15.77 11.33 -18.87
CA TYR A 23 17.02 11.84 -18.35
C TYR A 23 16.92 12.30 -16.90
N ASN A 24 15.92 13.12 -16.60
CA ASN A 24 15.76 13.70 -15.27
C ASN A 24 15.36 12.66 -14.21
N LEU A 25 14.46 11.75 -14.54
CA LEU A 25 14.05 10.68 -13.62
C LEU A 25 15.18 9.67 -13.39
N SER A 26 15.98 9.36 -14.41
CA SER A 26 17.16 8.51 -14.25
C SER A 26 18.21 9.15 -13.33
N ASN A 27 18.43 10.47 -13.41
CA ASN A 27 19.30 11.20 -12.48
C ASN A 27 18.79 11.18 -11.02
N GLU A 28 17.49 11.03 -10.81
CA GLU A 28 16.90 10.82 -9.48
C GLU A 28 16.97 9.36 -8.98
N GLY A 29 17.61 8.47 -9.76
CA GLY A 29 17.83 7.06 -9.42
C GLY A 29 16.70 6.11 -9.81
N TYR A 30 15.73 6.54 -10.62
CA TYR A 30 14.67 5.68 -11.14
C TYR A 30 15.12 4.90 -12.37
N GLN A 31 14.55 3.69 -12.54
CA GLN A 31 14.64 2.94 -13.80
C GLN A 31 13.46 3.36 -14.68
N THR A 32 13.77 3.88 -15.88
CA THR A 32 12.75 4.43 -16.76
C THR A 32 12.65 3.64 -18.07
N GLU A 33 11.43 3.46 -18.54
CA GLU A 33 11.10 2.90 -19.84
C GLU A 33 10.17 3.88 -20.57
N ILE A 34 10.31 3.97 -21.92
CA ILE A 34 9.46 4.85 -22.75
C ILE A 34 8.60 3.97 -23.66
N ALA A 35 7.35 4.36 -23.83
CA ALA A 35 6.44 3.86 -24.86
C ALA A 35 5.76 5.05 -25.54
N HIS A 36 5.80 5.10 -26.88
CA HIS A 36 5.27 6.22 -27.66
C HIS A 36 3.78 6.09 -27.98
N SER A 37 3.12 5.08 -27.42
CA SER A 37 1.67 4.91 -27.50
C SER A 37 1.15 3.97 -26.41
N ALA A 38 -0.14 4.06 -26.14
CA ALA A 38 -0.83 3.14 -25.24
C ALA A 38 -0.76 1.68 -25.73
N GLU A 39 -0.82 1.48 -27.04
CA GLU A 39 -0.70 0.16 -27.68
C GLU A 39 0.68 -0.45 -27.51
N GLU A 40 1.73 0.35 -27.60
CA GLU A 40 3.11 -0.07 -27.35
C GLU A 40 3.27 -0.44 -25.87
N ALA A 41 2.78 0.41 -24.96
CA ALA A 41 2.83 0.17 -23.52
C ALA A 41 2.16 -1.16 -23.13
N LEU A 42 1.01 -1.51 -23.78
CA LEU A 42 0.30 -2.77 -23.50
C LEU A 42 1.06 -4.03 -23.92
N LYS A 43 2.08 -3.92 -24.75
CA LYS A 43 2.93 -5.07 -25.16
C LYS A 43 4.05 -5.37 -24.16
N ARG A 44 4.22 -4.52 -23.14
CA ARG A 44 5.30 -4.63 -22.16
C ARG A 44 4.85 -5.40 -20.90
N PRO A 45 5.78 -5.94 -20.11
CA PRO A 45 5.47 -6.62 -18.84
C PRO A 45 5.11 -5.59 -17.77
N LEU A 46 3.86 -5.12 -17.75
CA LEU A 46 3.40 -4.03 -16.89
C LEU A 46 3.40 -4.37 -15.39
N GLY A 47 3.29 -5.65 -15.03
CA GLY A 47 3.17 -6.07 -13.61
C GLY A 47 4.36 -5.73 -12.71
N ASN A 48 5.50 -5.34 -13.28
CA ASN A 48 6.71 -4.99 -12.55
C ASN A 48 6.95 -3.48 -12.42
N LEU A 49 6.00 -2.66 -12.84
CA LEU A 49 6.11 -1.21 -12.78
C LEU A 49 5.67 -0.69 -11.41
N ASP A 50 6.34 0.36 -10.95
CA ASP A 50 5.99 1.08 -9.71
C ASP A 50 5.15 2.33 -9.99
N LEU A 51 5.21 2.89 -11.21
CA LEU A 51 4.47 4.09 -11.62
C LEU A 51 4.35 4.15 -13.15
N VAL A 52 3.27 4.74 -13.64
CA VAL A 52 3.10 5.15 -15.04
C VAL A 52 2.89 6.66 -15.10
N LEU A 53 3.73 7.36 -15.89
CA LEU A 53 3.46 8.70 -16.36
C LEU A 53 2.75 8.57 -17.70
N LEU A 54 1.58 9.16 -17.84
CA LEU A 54 0.68 8.83 -18.95
C LEU A 54 0.09 10.08 -19.57
N ASP A 55 0.47 10.36 -20.81
CA ASP A 55 -0.24 11.41 -21.54
C ASP A 55 -1.68 11.02 -21.83
N VAL A 56 -2.58 12.00 -21.72
CA VAL A 56 -4.02 11.80 -22.00
C VAL A 56 -4.31 11.81 -23.49
N MET A 57 -3.57 12.65 -24.24
CA MET A 57 -3.85 12.98 -25.63
C MET A 57 -2.90 12.26 -26.60
N MET A 58 -2.99 10.95 -26.66
CA MET A 58 -2.20 10.12 -27.61
C MET A 58 -3.11 9.48 -28.65
N GLY A 59 -2.63 9.36 -29.87
CA GLY A 59 -3.14 8.60 -31.00
C GLY A 59 -4.51 7.90 -30.91
N PRO A 60 -4.65 6.65 -31.39
CA PRO A 60 -5.94 5.95 -31.43
C PRO A 60 -6.49 5.57 -30.03
N MET A 61 -5.60 5.24 -29.08
CA MET A 61 -5.97 4.95 -27.70
C MET A 61 -5.52 6.09 -26.78
N SER A 62 -6.47 6.80 -26.20
CA SER A 62 -6.18 7.84 -25.20
C SER A 62 -5.63 7.25 -23.90
N GLY A 63 -4.89 8.06 -23.13
CA GLY A 63 -4.40 7.66 -21.80
C GLY A 63 -5.51 7.23 -20.85
N PHE A 64 -6.69 7.84 -20.91
CA PHE A 64 -7.84 7.42 -20.11
C PHE A 64 -8.29 5.98 -20.43
N LYS A 65 -8.32 5.62 -21.72
CA LYS A 65 -8.65 4.24 -22.13
C LYS A 65 -7.58 3.25 -21.70
N PHE A 66 -6.33 3.65 -21.72
CA PHE A 66 -5.22 2.82 -21.24
C PHE A 66 -5.34 2.58 -19.73
N ALA A 67 -5.57 3.63 -18.93
CA ALA A 67 -5.78 3.51 -17.49
C ALA A 67 -6.97 2.60 -17.14
N ASP A 68 -8.10 2.73 -17.85
CA ASP A 68 -9.27 1.84 -17.67
C ASP A 68 -8.92 0.37 -17.98
N LYS A 69 -8.13 0.12 -19.04
CA LYS A 69 -7.64 -1.23 -19.34
C LYS A 69 -6.70 -1.78 -18.27
N LEU A 70 -5.81 -0.95 -17.70
CA LEU A 70 -4.97 -1.36 -16.57
C LEU A 70 -5.81 -1.82 -15.39
N ARG A 71 -6.83 -1.04 -15.01
CA ARG A 71 -7.67 -1.31 -13.83
C ARG A 71 -8.66 -2.44 -14.08
N LYS A 72 -9.49 -2.35 -15.11
CA LYS A 72 -10.59 -3.30 -15.37
C LYS A 72 -10.16 -4.53 -16.15
N GLY A 73 -9.29 -4.35 -17.15
CA GLY A 73 -8.86 -5.44 -18.02
C GLY A 73 -7.78 -6.31 -17.39
N LEU A 74 -6.68 -5.69 -16.97
CA LEU A 74 -5.51 -6.39 -16.44
C LEU A 74 -5.51 -6.54 -14.92
N LYS A 75 -6.41 -5.85 -14.21
CA LYS A 75 -6.52 -5.81 -12.74
C LYS A 75 -5.21 -5.41 -12.06
N LEU A 76 -4.47 -4.48 -12.69
CA LEU A 76 -3.22 -3.95 -12.17
C LEU A 76 -3.47 -2.64 -11.43
N ASP A 77 -3.01 -2.58 -10.18
CA ASP A 77 -3.10 -1.41 -9.32
C ASP A 77 -1.77 -0.64 -9.30
N ILE A 78 -1.28 -0.29 -10.50
CA ILE A 78 -0.07 0.49 -10.68
C ILE A 78 -0.46 1.97 -10.58
N PRO A 79 0.22 2.78 -9.75
CA PRO A 79 -0.03 4.22 -9.71
C PRO A 79 0.09 4.88 -11.08
N VAL A 80 -0.83 5.79 -11.38
CA VAL A 80 -0.87 6.54 -12.65
C VAL A 80 -0.89 8.03 -12.35
N ILE A 81 0.06 8.77 -12.95
CA ILE A 81 0.03 10.23 -13.03
C ILE A 81 -0.31 10.60 -14.46
N PHE A 82 -1.42 11.29 -14.65
CA PHE A 82 -1.75 11.83 -15.97
C PHE A 82 -0.96 13.10 -16.25
N LEU A 83 -0.45 13.19 -17.48
CA LEU A 83 0.13 14.41 -18.06
C LEU A 83 -0.84 14.88 -19.16
N SER A 84 -1.26 16.14 -19.16
CA SER A 84 -2.24 16.55 -20.16
C SER A 84 -2.25 18.06 -20.42
N ALA A 85 -2.47 18.44 -21.68
CA ALA A 85 -2.83 19.80 -22.05
C ALA A 85 -4.29 20.15 -21.70
N LYS A 86 -5.11 19.16 -21.30
CA LYS A 86 -6.48 19.37 -20.84
C LYS A 86 -6.45 19.75 -19.36
N ASP A 87 -6.89 20.97 -19.09
CA ASP A 87 -6.89 21.58 -17.75
C ASP A 87 -8.31 21.89 -17.24
N THR A 88 -9.36 21.42 -17.95
CA THR A 88 -10.72 21.63 -17.48
C THR A 88 -11.01 20.78 -16.24
N GLU A 89 -11.79 21.34 -15.31
CA GLU A 89 -12.22 20.63 -14.10
C GLU A 89 -12.84 19.26 -14.41
N ASN A 90 -13.61 19.16 -15.49
CA ASN A 90 -14.23 17.89 -15.91
C ASN A 90 -13.20 16.84 -16.37
N ASP A 91 -12.13 17.24 -17.06
CA ASP A 91 -11.06 16.32 -17.48
C ASP A 91 -10.28 15.79 -16.27
N ILE A 92 -10.00 16.66 -15.31
CA ILE A 92 -9.33 16.30 -14.05
C ILE A 92 -10.19 15.33 -13.23
N LEU A 93 -11.49 15.64 -13.07
CA LEU A 93 -12.45 14.77 -12.38
C LEU A 93 -12.59 13.40 -13.07
N THR A 94 -12.57 13.39 -14.42
CA THR A 94 -12.58 12.16 -15.20
C THR A 94 -11.32 11.32 -14.91
N GLY A 95 -10.14 11.94 -14.90
CA GLY A 95 -8.89 11.26 -14.55
C GLY A 95 -8.94 10.58 -13.18
N PHE A 96 -9.39 11.31 -12.15
CA PHE A 96 -9.53 10.76 -10.80
C PHE A 96 -10.60 9.67 -10.71
N SER A 97 -11.72 9.79 -11.44
CA SER A 97 -12.76 8.75 -11.46
C SER A 97 -12.29 7.43 -12.08
N LEU A 98 -11.28 7.49 -12.96
CA LEU A 98 -10.60 6.33 -13.57
C LEU A 98 -9.48 5.75 -12.69
N GLY A 99 -9.29 6.29 -11.47
CA GLY A 99 -8.32 5.80 -10.50
C GLY A 99 -6.91 6.34 -10.74
N ALA A 100 -6.78 7.59 -11.20
CA ALA A 100 -5.51 8.31 -11.21
C ALA A 100 -5.07 8.66 -9.79
N ASP A 101 -3.76 8.58 -9.56
CA ASP A 101 -3.15 8.96 -8.28
C ASP A 101 -2.74 10.42 -8.25
N ASP A 102 -2.51 11.03 -9.41
CA ASP A 102 -2.29 12.48 -9.59
C ASP A 102 -2.54 12.91 -11.03
N TYR A 103 -2.61 14.24 -11.26
CA TYR A 103 -2.84 14.87 -12.56
C TYR A 103 -1.94 16.11 -12.67
N ILE A 104 -1.21 16.24 -13.79
CA ILE A 104 -0.31 17.36 -14.06
C ILE A 104 -0.70 17.99 -15.39
N SER A 105 -1.05 19.27 -15.35
CA SER A 105 -1.37 20.03 -16.57
C SER A 105 -0.12 20.47 -17.30
N LYS A 106 -0.06 20.25 -18.62
CA LYS A 106 0.97 20.80 -19.53
C LYS A 106 0.64 22.28 -19.82
N PRO A 107 1.64 23.22 -19.78
CA PRO A 107 3.04 22.98 -19.48
C PRO A 107 3.35 22.90 -18.00
N PHE A 108 4.28 22.03 -17.60
CA PHE A 108 4.74 21.84 -16.24
C PHE A 108 6.25 21.97 -16.11
N SER A 109 6.76 22.21 -14.91
CA SER A 109 8.19 22.15 -14.65
C SER A 109 8.62 20.71 -14.32
N VAL A 110 9.84 20.35 -14.73
CA VAL A 110 10.45 19.04 -14.41
C VAL A 110 10.53 18.85 -12.88
N ASN A 111 10.84 19.90 -12.13
CA ASN A 111 10.90 19.85 -10.68
C ASN A 111 9.53 19.54 -10.04
N GLU A 112 8.45 20.11 -10.58
CA GLU A 112 7.09 19.79 -10.14
C GLU A 112 6.78 18.33 -10.39
N LEU A 113 7.05 17.83 -11.60
CA LEU A 113 6.81 16.42 -11.93
C LEU A 113 7.58 15.49 -10.99
N ILE A 114 8.87 15.73 -10.76
CA ILE A 114 9.69 14.92 -9.84
C ILE A 114 9.13 14.93 -8.42
N ALA A 115 8.68 16.09 -7.92
CA ALA A 115 8.09 16.20 -6.59
C ALA A 115 6.79 15.35 -6.48
N ARG A 116 5.94 15.37 -7.50
CA ARG A 116 4.71 14.59 -7.57
C ARG A 116 4.97 13.10 -7.71
N VAL A 117 5.92 12.71 -8.55
CA VAL A 117 6.40 11.31 -8.68
C VAL A 117 6.85 10.78 -7.31
N LYS A 118 7.69 11.53 -6.59
CA LYS A 118 8.14 11.17 -5.23
C LYS A 118 6.96 11.02 -4.26
N ALA A 119 5.99 11.93 -4.31
CA ALA A 119 4.83 11.92 -3.44
C ALA A 119 3.91 10.71 -3.72
N VAL A 120 3.65 10.40 -5.00
CA VAL A 120 2.83 9.26 -5.41
C VAL A 120 3.51 7.95 -5.06
N LEU A 121 4.78 7.78 -5.40
CA LEU A 121 5.56 6.58 -5.06
C LEU A 121 5.62 6.36 -3.54
N LYS A 122 5.79 7.41 -2.75
CA LYS A 122 5.79 7.33 -1.28
C LYS A 122 4.43 6.86 -0.74
N ARG A 123 3.32 7.41 -1.23
CA ARG A 123 1.95 6.98 -0.84
C ARG A 123 1.72 5.53 -1.23
N SER A 124 1.94 5.18 -2.49
CA SER A 124 1.75 3.83 -3.02
C SER A 124 2.61 2.79 -2.30
N TYR A 125 3.83 3.13 -1.92
CA TYR A 125 4.67 2.24 -1.11
C TYR A 125 4.14 2.12 0.32
N THR A 126 3.71 3.24 0.93
CA THR A 126 3.08 3.21 2.26
C THR A 126 1.78 2.40 2.21
N ASP A 127 1.01 2.49 1.13
CA ASP A 127 -0.20 1.71 0.91
C ASP A 127 0.11 0.24 0.58
N LYS A 128 1.18 -0.06 -0.16
CA LYS A 128 1.67 -1.45 -0.37
C LYS A 128 2.27 -2.05 0.90
N VAL A 129 2.92 -1.26 1.72
CA VAL A 129 3.39 -1.66 3.07
C VAL A 129 2.20 -1.75 4.04
N ASN A 130 1.21 -0.85 3.90
CA ASN A 130 -0.08 -0.90 4.62
C ASN A 130 -1.10 -1.84 3.95
N ASN A 131 -0.91 -2.28 2.71
CA ASN A 131 -1.70 -3.31 2.01
C ASN A 131 -1.24 -4.75 2.32
N LYS A 132 -0.45 -4.96 3.34
CA LYS A 132 -0.75 -6.00 4.31
C LYS A 132 -1.95 -5.54 5.16
N SER A 133 -3.00 -5.02 4.49
CA SER A 133 -4.24 -4.59 5.16
C SER A 133 -4.95 -5.77 5.81
N ILE A 134 -4.57 -6.98 5.43
CA ILE A 134 -5.03 -8.22 6.05
C ILE A 134 -3.80 -9.07 6.35
N LEU A 135 -3.53 -9.31 7.62
CA LEU A 135 -2.60 -10.35 8.04
C LEU A 135 -3.33 -11.69 7.95
N GLN A 136 -2.95 -12.52 6.97
CA GLN A 136 -3.56 -13.82 6.74
C GLN A 136 -2.67 -14.95 7.26
N PHE A 137 -3.22 -15.77 8.15
CA PHE A 137 -2.50 -16.90 8.75
C PHE A 137 -3.45 -18.07 8.98
N ASN A 138 -3.34 -19.13 8.21
CA ASN A 138 -3.99 -20.43 8.46
C ASN A 138 -5.49 -20.34 8.86
N GLY A 139 -6.26 -19.43 8.26
CA GLY A 139 -7.68 -19.21 8.57
C GLY A 139 -7.96 -18.10 9.57
N ILE A 140 -6.93 -17.32 9.98
CA ILE A 140 -7.08 -16.06 10.69
C ILE A 140 -6.79 -14.92 9.70
N ASP A 141 -7.75 -14.03 9.50
CA ASP A 141 -7.62 -12.81 8.70
C ASP A 141 -7.80 -11.59 9.61
N LEU A 142 -6.71 -10.87 9.88
CA LEU A 142 -6.75 -9.63 10.65
C LEU A 142 -6.68 -8.43 9.71
N ASP A 143 -7.82 -7.76 9.47
CA ASP A 143 -7.90 -6.53 8.69
C ASP A 143 -7.38 -5.35 9.52
N ILE A 144 -6.22 -4.83 9.12
CA ILE A 144 -5.55 -3.73 9.84
C ILE A 144 -6.27 -2.40 9.64
N VAL A 145 -6.84 -2.18 8.45
CA VAL A 145 -7.52 -0.92 8.10
C VAL A 145 -8.88 -0.85 8.79
N ARG A 146 -9.68 -1.91 8.66
CA ARG A 146 -11.02 -1.97 9.25
C ARG A 146 -11.01 -2.39 10.72
N LYS A 147 -9.84 -2.78 11.27
CA LYS A 147 -9.67 -3.30 12.65
C LYS A 147 -10.62 -4.45 12.95
N ARG A 148 -10.68 -5.42 12.06
CA ARG A 148 -11.59 -6.58 12.14
C ARG A 148 -10.80 -7.87 12.15
N LEU A 149 -11.30 -8.83 12.92
CA LEU A 149 -10.82 -10.20 12.91
C LEU A 149 -11.86 -11.08 12.23
N ILE A 150 -11.44 -11.90 11.28
CA ILE A 150 -12.24 -12.93 10.62
C ILE A 150 -11.53 -14.26 10.86
N ILE A 151 -12.26 -15.27 11.29
CA ILE A 151 -11.77 -16.63 11.51
C ILE A 151 -12.71 -17.58 10.77
N ASN A 152 -12.16 -18.33 9.80
CA ASN A 152 -12.94 -19.25 8.95
C ASN A 152 -14.21 -18.59 8.36
N ASP A 153 -14.04 -17.40 7.78
CA ASP A 153 -15.09 -16.56 7.18
C ASP A 153 -16.13 -15.98 8.18
N GLU A 154 -15.96 -16.21 9.48
CA GLU A 154 -16.79 -15.62 10.52
C GLU A 154 -16.12 -14.43 11.20
N ARG A 155 -16.90 -13.36 11.38
CA ARG A 155 -16.40 -12.16 12.06
C ARG A 155 -16.35 -12.36 13.57
N VAL A 156 -15.18 -12.09 14.18
CA VAL A 156 -14.97 -12.13 15.63
C VAL A 156 -14.83 -10.72 16.18
N GLU A 157 -15.69 -10.35 17.12
CA GLU A 157 -15.65 -9.03 17.74
C GLU A 157 -14.57 -8.95 18.81
N LEU A 158 -13.64 -8.01 18.63
CA LEU A 158 -12.57 -7.71 19.58
C LEU A 158 -12.77 -6.33 20.18
N THR A 159 -12.39 -6.16 21.44
CA THR A 159 -12.18 -4.84 22.02
C THR A 159 -10.93 -4.21 21.41
N LYS A 160 -10.80 -2.87 21.51
CA LYS A 160 -9.63 -2.16 21.00
C LYS A 160 -8.30 -2.74 21.54
N LYS A 161 -8.24 -3.10 22.81
CA LYS A 161 -7.03 -3.63 23.44
C LYS A 161 -6.73 -5.07 23.03
N GLU A 162 -7.74 -5.91 22.92
CA GLU A 162 -7.60 -7.27 22.38
C GLU A 162 -7.09 -7.24 20.93
N TYR A 163 -7.65 -6.35 20.12
CA TYR A 163 -7.20 -6.16 18.73
C TYR A 163 -5.71 -5.74 18.65
N GLU A 164 -5.30 -4.72 19.43
CA GLU A 164 -3.93 -4.23 19.40
C GLU A 164 -2.92 -5.28 19.92
N ILE A 165 -3.27 -6.07 20.94
CA ILE A 165 -2.45 -7.21 21.40
C ILE A 165 -2.28 -8.22 20.26
N LEU A 166 -3.40 -8.67 19.68
CA LEU A 166 -3.38 -9.67 18.61
C LEU A 166 -2.56 -9.20 17.43
N ARG A 167 -2.73 -7.94 17.02
CA ARG A 167 -1.97 -7.32 15.94
C ARG A 167 -0.47 -7.35 16.21
N VAL A 168 -0.02 -6.87 17.38
CA VAL A 168 1.41 -6.85 17.73
C VAL A 168 2.01 -8.25 17.69
N LEU A 169 1.30 -9.26 18.17
CA LEU A 169 1.76 -10.63 18.22
C LEU A 169 1.79 -11.29 16.84
N LEU A 170 0.77 -11.04 15.99
CA LEU A 170 0.71 -11.56 14.62
C LEU A 170 1.73 -10.89 13.68
N GLU A 171 1.96 -9.59 13.83
CA GLU A 171 3.01 -8.88 13.07
C GLU A 171 4.43 -9.38 13.41
N ASN A 172 4.61 -10.03 14.56
CA ASN A 172 5.90 -10.46 15.08
C ASN A 172 5.87 -11.93 15.54
N GLN A 173 5.42 -12.85 14.69
CA GLN A 173 5.31 -14.26 15.05
C GLN A 173 6.61 -14.85 15.58
N GLY A 174 6.49 -15.71 16.58
CA GLY A 174 7.63 -16.35 17.25
C GLY A 174 8.42 -15.43 18.19
N LYS A 175 8.23 -14.10 18.11
CA LYS A 175 8.88 -13.16 19.03
C LYS A 175 8.12 -13.06 20.35
N VAL A 176 8.85 -13.27 21.46
CA VAL A 176 8.30 -13.15 22.80
C VAL A 176 8.25 -11.67 23.22
N PHE A 177 7.10 -11.22 23.69
CA PHE A 177 6.91 -9.90 24.29
C PHE A 177 6.64 -10.06 25.79
N SER A 178 7.38 -9.33 26.61
CA SER A 178 7.10 -9.29 28.04
C SER A 178 5.73 -8.62 28.32
N ARG A 179 5.20 -8.83 29.52
CA ARG A 179 3.96 -8.15 29.94
C ARG A 179 4.15 -6.64 29.94
N GLU A 180 5.29 -6.18 30.39
CA GLU A 180 5.67 -4.77 30.41
C GLU A 180 5.76 -4.21 28.98
N ASP A 181 6.41 -4.91 28.03
CA ASP A 181 6.47 -4.50 26.63
C ASP A 181 5.08 -4.32 26.01
N LEU A 182 4.17 -5.29 26.23
CA LEU A 182 2.80 -5.21 25.75
C LEU A 182 2.02 -4.07 26.42
N LEU A 183 2.22 -3.89 27.73
CA LEU A 183 1.58 -2.82 28.48
C LEU A 183 1.99 -1.45 27.92
N MET A 184 3.28 -1.20 27.83
CA MET A 184 3.85 0.06 27.31
C MET A 184 3.38 0.38 25.89
N ARG A 185 3.43 -0.61 25.00
CA ARG A 185 3.04 -0.44 23.59
C ARG A 185 1.56 -0.13 23.40
N ILE A 186 0.69 -0.76 24.20
CA ILE A 186 -0.76 -0.78 23.95
C ILE A 186 -1.52 0.19 24.85
N TRP A 187 -1.04 0.41 26.08
CA TRP A 187 -1.67 1.34 27.03
C TRP A 187 -0.96 2.67 27.15
N GLY A 188 0.34 2.75 26.81
CA GLY A 188 1.16 3.95 26.97
C GLY A 188 1.71 4.11 28.39
N GLN A 189 2.50 5.17 28.59
CA GLN A 189 3.17 5.43 29.88
C GLN A 189 2.27 6.06 30.94
N ASP A 190 1.18 6.72 30.55
CA ASP A 190 0.36 7.55 31.46
C ASP A 190 -0.84 6.82 32.07
N VAL A 191 -0.97 5.51 31.83
CA VAL A 191 -2.13 4.74 32.28
C VAL A 191 -1.77 3.88 33.49
N ILE A 192 -2.45 4.11 34.61
CA ILE A 192 -2.29 3.31 35.86
C ILE A 192 -2.99 1.96 35.68
N VAL A 193 -2.32 1.03 35.01
CA VAL A 193 -2.76 -0.38 34.87
C VAL A 193 -1.60 -1.31 35.21
N THR A 194 -1.94 -2.48 35.73
CA THR A 194 -0.95 -3.50 36.11
C THR A 194 -0.73 -4.49 34.97
N GLU A 195 0.37 -5.21 35.00
CA GLU A 195 0.68 -6.33 34.06
C GLU A 195 -0.44 -7.38 34.02
N ARG A 196 -1.19 -7.55 35.11
CA ARG A 196 -2.36 -8.44 35.19
C ARG A 196 -3.45 -8.08 34.17
N THR A 197 -3.50 -6.81 33.74
CA THR A 197 -4.42 -6.36 32.69
C THR A 197 -4.09 -7.03 31.34
N VAL A 198 -2.81 -7.27 31.06
CA VAL A 198 -2.38 -8.02 29.87
C VAL A 198 -2.87 -9.46 29.94
N ASP A 199 -2.66 -10.14 31.08
CA ASP A 199 -3.06 -11.55 31.27
C ASP A 199 -4.58 -11.74 31.07
N VAL A 200 -5.39 -10.81 31.57
CA VAL A 200 -6.85 -10.83 31.37
C VAL A 200 -7.23 -10.71 29.90
N ASN A 201 -6.61 -9.79 29.16
CA ASN A 201 -6.89 -9.62 27.75
C ASN A 201 -6.39 -10.83 26.92
N ILE A 202 -5.25 -11.41 27.26
CA ILE A 202 -4.74 -12.65 26.65
C ILE A 202 -5.72 -13.81 26.83
N THR A 203 -6.26 -13.96 28.05
CA THR A 203 -7.24 -15.03 28.34
C THR A 203 -8.51 -14.85 27.52
N ARG A 204 -9.04 -13.63 27.41
CA ARG A 204 -10.20 -13.31 26.56
C ARG A 204 -9.92 -13.54 25.09
N LEU A 205 -8.73 -13.15 24.60
CA LEU A 205 -8.30 -13.41 23.23
C LEU A 205 -8.26 -14.89 22.92
N ARG A 206 -7.69 -15.72 23.78
CA ARG A 206 -7.66 -17.18 23.60
C ARG A 206 -9.07 -17.75 23.42
N THR A 207 -10.01 -17.32 24.22
CA THR A 207 -11.41 -17.76 24.09
C THR A 207 -12.01 -17.33 22.76
N LYS A 208 -11.78 -16.07 22.33
CA LYS A 208 -12.31 -15.53 21.07
C LYS A 208 -11.67 -16.11 19.84
N LEU A 209 -10.40 -16.49 19.92
CA LEU A 209 -9.67 -17.17 18.82
C LEU A 209 -10.09 -18.63 18.63
N GLY A 210 -10.86 -19.21 19.54
CA GLY A 210 -11.37 -20.57 19.45
C GLY A 210 -10.23 -21.59 19.25
N GLN A 211 -10.26 -22.34 18.15
CA GLN A 211 -9.23 -23.34 17.84
C GLN A 211 -7.81 -22.76 17.75
N PHE A 212 -7.66 -21.48 17.41
CA PHE A 212 -6.37 -20.80 17.34
C PHE A 212 -5.93 -20.20 18.67
N GLY A 213 -6.71 -20.32 19.73
CA GLY A 213 -6.35 -19.84 21.07
C GLY A 213 -5.06 -20.48 21.62
N SER A 214 -4.78 -21.72 21.23
CA SER A 214 -3.54 -22.43 21.59
C SER A 214 -2.28 -21.88 20.91
N CYS A 215 -2.43 -21.15 19.77
CA CYS A 215 -1.34 -20.48 19.06
C CYS A 215 -0.83 -19.25 19.82
N LEU A 216 -1.65 -18.68 20.71
CA LEU A 216 -1.24 -17.61 21.61
C LEU A 216 -0.59 -18.23 22.86
N LYS A 217 0.73 -18.43 22.78
CA LYS A 217 1.52 -19.18 23.76
C LYS A 217 2.09 -18.28 24.86
N ASN A 218 2.39 -18.89 25.99
CA ASN A 218 3.10 -18.26 27.10
C ASN A 218 4.48 -18.91 27.24
N LYS A 219 5.54 -18.10 27.26
CA LYS A 219 6.88 -18.52 27.68
C LYS A 219 7.07 -18.14 29.14
N THR A 220 7.01 -19.14 30.02
CA THR A 220 7.07 -18.95 31.47
C THR A 220 8.21 -18.05 31.90
N GLY A 221 7.92 -16.99 32.64
CA GLY A 221 8.89 -15.99 33.10
C GLY A 221 9.27 -14.94 32.07
N TYR A 222 8.89 -15.09 30.78
CA TYR A 222 9.30 -14.16 29.70
C TYR A 222 8.14 -13.38 29.08
N GLY A 223 6.93 -13.97 28.95
CA GLY A 223 5.79 -13.28 28.38
C GLY A 223 5.03 -14.08 27.32
N TYR A 224 4.47 -13.40 26.32
CA TYR A 224 3.56 -13.97 25.34
C TYR A 224 4.09 -13.87 23.92
N PHE A 225 3.71 -14.81 23.08
CA PHE A 225 4.03 -14.85 21.65
C PHE A 225 2.94 -15.59 20.89
N PHE A 226 2.92 -15.40 19.58
CA PHE A 226 2.00 -16.10 18.69
C PHE A 226 2.80 -17.03 17.77
N GLU A 227 2.41 -18.29 17.69
CA GLU A 227 3.05 -19.31 16.87
C GLU A 227 2.05 -20.42 16.53
N PHE A 228 1.93 -20.75 15.25
CA PHE A 228 1.07 -21.81 14.73
C PHE A 228 1.62 -23.20 14.99
#